data_976c37f8c47d83f84fbfe311ed7d5d36
#
_entry.id   976c37f8c47d83f84fbfe311ed7d5d36
#
_cell.length_a   1.000
_cell.length_b   1.000
_cell.length_c   1.000
_cell.angle_alpha   90.00
_cell.angle_beta   90.00
_cell.angle_gamma   90.00
#
_symmetry.space_group_name_H-M   'P 1'
#
loop_
_entity.id
_entity.type
_entity.pdbx_description
1 polymer ?
#
loop_
_entity_poly.entity_id
_entity_poly.type
_entity_poly.pdbx_seq_one_letter_code
_entity_poly.pdbx_strand_id
1 'polypeptide(L)'
;MAAELLALVDIPSPGAQGVLFAHGSRFGGHTLYVKDNRLHYVYSFVGSVEQKIVAERELPTGEGLILSAAFDKEGDDPPGVAVGTLSLFHGDVKVGEGRIKTQPGKFMLSGDGLCVGRDSSDPVTNDYAGGAPWAFTGGTINRVAIDVSGEPYVDLEREAVAMMSRE
;
A
#
# COMPACT_ATOMS: atom_id res chain seq x y z
N MET A 1 12.72 7.83 9.80
CA MET A 1 12.18 6.46 9.79
C MET A 1 11.39 6.27 8.51
N ALA A 2 11.74 5.29 7.74
CA ALA A 2 11.09 5.00 6.47
C ALA A 2 10.30 3.69 6.58
N ALA A 3 9.15 3.60 5.92
CA ALA A 3 8.38 2.38 5.78
C ALA A 3 8.05 2.19 4.30
N GLU A 4 8.10 0.96 3.83
CA GLU A 4 7.81 0.64 2.44
C GLU A 4 6.87 -0.56 2.35
N LEU A 5 5.86 -0.43 1.52
CA LEU A 5 4.93 -1.50 1.14
C LEU A 5 5.15 -1.79 -0.33
N LEU A 6 5.38 -3.04 -0.67
CA LEU A 6 5.70 -3.43 -2.04
C LEU A 6 4.87 -4.65 -2.44
N ALA A 7 4.24 -4.58 -3.61
CA ALA A 7 3.55 -5.71 -4.21
C ALA A 7 4.17 -6.04 -5.56
N LEU A 8 4.54 -7.30 -5.73
CA LEU A 8 4.97 -7.86 -7.01
C LEU A 8 3.77 -8.51 -7.67
N VAL A 9 3.37 -8.02 -8.82
CA VAL A 9 2.15 -8.42 -9.48
C VAL A 9 2.34 -8.67 -10.98
N ASP A 10 1.48 -9.51 -11.52
CA ASP A 10 1.33 -9.67 -12.98
C ASP A 10 -0.05 -9.15 -13.36
N ILE A 11 -0.10 -8.24 -14.32
CA ILE A 11 -1.34 -7.66 -14.83
C ILE A 11 -1.35 -7.82 -16.35
N PRO A 12 -2.00 -8.87 -16.86
CA PRO A 12 -1.91 -9.20 -18.30
C PRO A 12 -2.64 -8.21 -19.21
N SER A 13 -3.66 -7.53 -18.68
CA SER A 13 -4.45 -6.57 -19.45
C SER A 13 -5.05 -5.51 -18.53
N PRO A 14 -5.47 -4.34 -19.06
CA PRO A 14 -6.15 -3.34 -18.24
C PRO A 14 -7.40 -3.90 -17.56
N GLY A 15 -7.74 -3.36 -16.39
CA GLY A 15 -8.94 -3.75 -15.66
C GLY A 15 -8.68 -4.47 -14.33
N ALA A 16 -7.43 -4.53 -13.89
CA ALA A 16 -7.13 -5.01 -12.54
C ALA A 16 -7.82 -4.14 -11.49
N GLN A 17 -8.33 -4.75 -10.45
CA GLN A 17 -9.09 -4.07 -9.40
C GLN A 17 -9.00 -4.84 -8.09
N GLY A 18 -9.11 -4.13 -6.97
CA GLY A 18 -9.20 -4.73 -5.65
C GLY A 18 -7.97 -4.47 -4.79
N VAL A 19 -7.96 -5.10 -3.62
CA VAL A 19 -6.97 -4.86 -2.58
C VAL A 19 -5.70 -5.64 -2.84
N LEU A 20 -4.56 -4.95 -2.83
CA LEU A 20 -3.24 -5.58 -2.82
C LEU A 20 -2.84 -5.96 -1.40
N PHE A 21 -3.07 -5.05 -0.48
CA PHE A 21 -2.68 -5.19 0.91
C PHE A 21 -3.61 -4.35 1.78
N ALA A 22 -4.00 -4.89 2.93
CA ALA A 22 -4.75 -4.15 3.95
C ALA A 22 -4.31 -4.61 5.34
N HIS A 23 -4.22 -3.67 6.27
CA HIS A 23 -3.86 -3.96 7.65
C HIS A 23 -4.65 -3.05 8.58
N GLY A 24 -5.34 -3.66 9.54
CA GLY A 24 -6.20 -2.94 10.47
C GLY A 24 -7.60 -2.72 9.95
N SER A 25 -8.22 -1.63 10.39
CA SER A 25 -9.60 -1.27 10.03
C SER A 25 -9.73 0.24 9.84
N ARG A 26 -10.97 0.69 9.64
CA ARG A 26 -11.28 2.13 9.57
C ARG A 26 -10.96 2.89 10.85
N PHE A 27 -10.83 2.21 11.97
CA PHE A 27 -10.47 2.81 13.27
C PHE A 27 -8.96 2.95 13.46
N GLY A 28 -8.20 2.39 12.60
CA GLY A 28 -6.75 2.46 12.55
C GLY A 28 -6.22 1.42 11.60
N GLY A 29 -5.83 1.85 10.43
CA GLY A 29 -5.32 0.93 9.42
C GLY A 29 -4.87 1.64 8.17
N HIS A 30 -4.26 0.87 7.28
CA HIS A 30 -3.86 1.38 5.97
C HIS A 30 -4.01 0.28 4.91
N THR A 31 -4.14 0.71 3.67
CA THR A 31 -4.38 -0.19 2.56
C THR A 31 -3.79 0.35 1.27
N LEU A 32 -3.31 -0.56 0.45
CA LEU A 32 -2.87 -0.31 -0.92
C LEU A 32 -3.81 -1.09 -1.84
N TYR A 33 -4.48 -0.42 -2.75
CA TYR A 33 -5.49 -1.06 -3.59
C TYR A 33 -5.55 -0.43 -4.97
N VAL A 34 -6.26 -1.07 -5.86
CA VAL A 34 -6.48 -0.61 -7.23
C VAL A 34 -7.94 -0.31 -7.43
N LYS A 35 -8.23 0.88 -7.93
CA LYS A 35 -9.56 1.35 -8.29
C LYS A 35 -9.46 2.29 -9.49
N ASP A 36 -10.38 2.17 -10.43
CA ASP A 36 -10.40 2.99 -11.65
C ASP A 36 -9.05 2.96 -12.40
N ASN A 37 -8.45 1.77 -12.44
CA ASN A 37 -7.15 1.52 -13.08
C ASN A 37 -6.00 2.38 -12.53
N ARG A 38 -6.08 2.77 -11.26
CA ARG A 38 -5.05 3.57 -10.58
C ARG A 38 -4.72 2.98 -9.22
N LEU A 39 -3.46 3.11 -8.84
CA LEU A 39 -3.01 2.73 -7.51
C LEU A 39 -3.50 3.76 -6.49
N HIS A 40 -4.05 3.25 -5.40
CA HIS A 40 -4.59 4.06 -4.30
C HIS A 40 -3.96 3.62 -2.99
N TYR A 41 -3.72 4.57 -2.12
CA TYR A 41 -3.35 4.32 -0.73
C TYR A 41 -4.28 5.11 0.20
N VAL A 42 -4.75 4.47 1.25
CA VAL A 42 -5.52 5.12 2.32
C VAL A 42 -4.92 4.76 3.65
N TYR A 43 -4.73 5.77 4.49
CA TYR A 43 -4.45 5.62 5.91
C TYR A 43 -5.63 6.16 6.69
N SER A 44 -6.27 5.29 7.48
CA SER A 44 -7.40 5.66 8.34
C SER A 44 -6.89 5.98 9.74
N PHE A 45 -6.92 7.26 10.09
CA PHE A 45 -6.41 7.77 11.37
C PHE A 45 -7.52 7.78 12.42
N VAL A 46 -7.48 6.83 13.35
CA VAL A 46 -8.38 6.71 14.51
C VAL A 46 -9.88 6.80 14.14
N GLY A 47 -10.25 6.38 12.95
CA GLY A 47 -11.65 6.42 12.51
C GLY A 47 -12.20 7.79 12.17
N SER A 48 -11.40 8.84 12.33
CA SER A 48 -11.87 10.22 12.13
C SER A 48 -11.49 10.83 10.80
N VAL A 49 -10.36 10.43 10.23
CA VAL A 49 -9.84 11.00 8.98
C VAL A 49 -9.27 9.90 8.10
N GLU A 50 -9.78 9.80 6.89
CA GLU A 50 -9.13 9.05 5.83
C GLU A 50 -8.16 9.95 5.08
N GLN A 51 -6.92 9.53 4.99
CA GLN A 51 -5.89 10.20 4.22
C GLN A 51 -5.63 9.37 2.97
N LYS A 52 -6.01 9.91 1.83
CA LYS A 52 -6.03 9.18 0.56
C LYS A 52 -5.05 9.79 -0.43
N ILE A 53 -4.27 8.92 -1.07
CA ILE A 53 -3.33 9.30 -2.12
C ILE A 53 -3.63 8.43 -3.34
N VAL A 54 -3.80 9.06 -4.49
CA VAL A 54 -4.14 8.41 -5.75
C VAL A 54 -3.01 8.66 -6.75
N ALA A 55 -2.62 7.61 -7.46
CA ALA A 55 -1.61 7.74 -8.52
C ALA A 55 -2.11 8.62 -9.67
N GLU A 56 -1.22 9.42 -10.21
CA GLU A 56 -1.51 10.32 -11.33
C GLU A 56 -1.56 9.59 -12.67
N ARG A 57 -1.01 8.38 -12.71
CA ARG A 57 -0.95 7.55 -13.92
C ARG A 57 -1.75 6.28 -13.75
N GLU A 58 -2.28 5.78 -14.84
CA GLU A 58 -2.92 4.47 -14.87
C GLU A 58 -1.91 3.35 -14.65
N LEU A 59 -2.39 2.22 -14.16
CA LEU A 59 -1.56 1.05 -13.94
C LEU A 59 -0.92 0.57 -15.25
N PRO A 60 0.36 0.19 -15.19
CA PRO A 60 0.98 -0.53 -16.30
C PRO A 60 0.43 -1.96 -16.38
N THR A 61 0.63 -2.58 -17.52
CA THR A 61 0.39 -4.01 -17.75
C THR A 61 1.71 -4.72 -17.97
N GLY A 62 1.75 -5.99 -17.65
CA GLY A 62 2.94 -6.83 -17.84
C GLY A 62 3.15 -7.81 -16.70
N GLU A 63 4.26 -8.52 -16.78
CA GLU A 63 4.71 -9.45 -15.76
C GLU A 63 5.76 -8.80 -14.85
N GLY A 64 5.79 -9.22 -13.61
CA GLY A 64 6.81 -8.76 -12.67
C GLY A 64 6.76 -7.28 -12.36
N LEU A 65 5.57 -6.70 -12.37
CA LEU A 65 5.37 -5.30 -12.02
C LEU A 65 5.52 -5.10 -10.53
N ILE A 66 6.19 -4.02 -10.14
CA ILE A 66 6.34 -3.63 -8.75
C ILE A 66 5.49 -2.39 -8.49
N LEU A 67 4.49 -2.54 -7.62
CA LEU A 67 3.66 -1.45 -7.16
C LEU A 67 3.98 -1.20 -5.71
N SER A 68 4.34 0.03 -5.35
CA SER A 68 4.79 0.30 -3.99
C SER A 68 4.30 1.63 -3.44
N ALA A 69 4.29 1.70 -2.12
CA ALA A 69 4.08 2.90 -1.35
C ALA A 69 5.21 3.03 -0.34
N ALA A 70 5.82 4.21 -0.26
CA ALA A 70 6.90 4.47 0.66
C ALA A 70 6.58 5.68 1.53
N PHE A 71 6.71 5.51 2.84
CA PHE A 71 6.52 6.58 3.81
C PHE A 71 7.87 7.09 4.29
N ASP A 72 8.08 8.38 4.10
CA ASP A 72 9.26 9.09 4.57
C ASP A 72 8.87 10.01 5.73
N LYS A 73 9.23 9.60 6.94
CA LYS A 73 8.94 10.35 8.15
C LYS A 73 9.79 11.62 8.21
N GLU A 74 9.14 12.76 8.36
CA GLU A 74 9.80 14.06 8.47
C GLU A 74 9.88 14.57 9.92
N GLY A 75 9.03 14.04 10.81
CA GLY A 75 9.00 14.43 12.20
C GLY A 75 7.81 13.87 12.95
N ASP A 76 7.59 14.38 14.15
CA ASP A 76 6.42 14.05 14.97
C ASP A 76 5.66 15.33 15.30
N ASP A 77 4.33 15.34 15.07
CA ASP A 77 3.46 16.46 15.41
C ASP A 77 2.01 15.99 15.60
N PRO A 78 1.47 15.90 16.81
CA PRO A 78 2.15 16.06 18.11
C PRO A 78 3.15 14.92 18.42
N PRO A 79 3.92 14.99 19.51
CA PRO A 79 4.85 13.93 19.87
C PRO A 79 4.22 12.55 19.83
N GLY A 80 4.86 11.60 19.14
CA GLY A 80 4.36 10.25 18.94
C GLY A 80 3.49 10.05 17.71
N VAL A 81 3.09 11.12 17.02
CA VAL A 81 2.35 11.06 15.76
C VAL A 81 3.33 11.36 14.62
N ALA A 82 3.72 10.34 13.88
CA ALA A 82 4.63 10.53 12.76
C ALA A 82 3.95 11.28 11.62
N VAL A 83 4.60 12.30 11.13
CA VAL A 83 4.17 13.10 9.99
C VAL A 83 5.21 12.96 8.89
N GLY A 84 4.78 12.76 7.68
CA GLY A 84 5.70 12.64 6.56
C GLY A 84 4.99 12.58 5.22
N THR A 85 5.76 12.23 4.22
CA THR A 85 5.29 12.11 2.84
C THR A 85 5.16 10.64 2.48
N LEU A 86 4.00 10.25 1.98
CA LEU A 86 3.79 8.95 1.37
C LEU A 86 3.84 9.10 -0.14
N SER A 87 4.66 8.30 -0.79
CA SER A 87 4.83 8.30 -2.24
C SER A 87 4.41 6.97 -2.83
N LEU A 88 3.76 7.01 -3.98
CA LEU A 88 3.37 5.83 -4.74
C LEU A 88 4.32 5.65 -5.93
N PHE A 89 4.65 4.40 -6.24
CA PHE A 89 5.58 4.07 -7.31
C PHE A 89 5.06 2.95 -8.21
N HIS A 90 5.34 3.09 -9.52
CA HIS A 90 5.35 1.97 -10.46
C HIS A 90 6.82 1.67 -10.77
N GLY A 91 7.36 0.58 -10.22
CA GLY A 91 8.79 0.33 -10.27
C GLY A 91 9.57 1.46 -9.59
N ASP A 92 10.45 2.11 -10.33
CA ASP A 92 11.23 3.24 -9.83
C ASP A 92 10.60 4.62 -10.13
N VAL A 93 9.45 4.64 -10.78
CA VAL A 93 8.79 5.88 -11.19
C VAL A 93 7.77 6.29 -10.14
N LYS A 94 7.97 7.47 -9.54
CA LYS A 94 6.99 8.07 -8.64
C LYS A 94 5.75 8.47 -9.43
N VAL A 95 4.58 8.01 -8.99
CA VAL A 95 3.31 8.27 -9.66
C VAL A 95 2.30 9.00 -8.79
N GLY A 96 2.66 9.31 -7.56
CA GLY A 96 1.83 10.08 -6.67
C GLY A 96 2.52 10.33 -5.34
N GLU A 97 2.10 11.36 -4.63
CA GLU A 97 2.56 11.63 -3.27
C GLU A 97 1.56 12.47 -2.49
N GLY A 98 1.61 12.39 -1.19
CA GLY A 98 0.82 13.22 -0.30
C GLY A 98 1.35 13.12 1.13
N ARG A 99 0.91 14.06 1.94
CA ARG A 99 1.30 14.07 3.34
C ARG A 99 0.32 13.22 4.15
N ILE A 100 0.86 12.43 5.07
CA ILE A 100 0.05 11.66 6.00
C ILE A 100 0.54 11.81 7.43
N LYS A 101 -0.40 11.60 8.37
CA LYS A 101 -0.12 11.44 9.79
C LYS A 101 -0.45 10.01 10.17
N THR A 102 0.46 9.35 10.86
CA THR A 102 0.23 7.99 11.35
C THR A 102 -0.15 8.03 12.83
N GLN A 103 -0.85 6.99 13.28
CA GLN A 103 -1.16 6.84 14.70
C GLN A 103 0.13 6.60 15.49
N PRO A 104 0.14 7.01 16.79
CA PRO A 104 1.28 6.69 17.64
C PRO A 104 1.56 5.20 17.64
N GLY A 105 2.84 4.84 17.58
CA GLY A 105 3.27 3.43 17.45
C GLY A 105 2.87 2.53 18.61
N LYS A 106 2.42 3.12 19.71
CA LYS A 106 1.87 2.38 20.85
C LYS A 106 0.42 1.94 20.65
N PHE A 107 -0.28 2.56 19.72
CA PHE A 107 -1.64 2.19 19.37
C PHE A 107 -1.57 1.26 18.18
N MET A 108 -1.74 -0.01 18.45
CA MET A 108 -1.78 -1.00 17.41
C MET A 108 -2.93 -0.72 16.46
N LEU A 109 -2.73 -1.07 15.22
CA LEU A 109 -3.80 -1.03 14.24
C LEU A 109 -4.95 -1.89 14.76
N SER A 110 -6.14 -1.33 14.78
CA SER A 110 -7.32 -2.03 15.27
C SER A 110 -7.97 -2.86 14.17
N GLY A 111 -8.69 -3.90 14.58
CA GLY A 111 -9.37 -4.78 13.65
C GLY A 111 -8.58 -6.02 13.31
N ASP A 112 -8.85 -6.59 12.15
CA ASP A 112 -8.15 -7.79 11.70
C ASP A 112 -6.71 -7.49 11.32
N GLY A 113 -5.88 -8.52 11.35
CA GLY A 113 -4.46 -8.40 11.02
C GLY A 113 -4.23 -8.08 9.55
N LEU A 114 -3.04 -8.42 9.09
CA LEU A 114 -2.61 -8.22 7.72
C LEU A 114 -3.39 -9.12 6.76
N CYS A 115 -3.93 -8.51 5.70
CA CYS A 115 -4.55 -9.19 4.58
C CYS A 115 -3.78 -8.89 3.29
N VAL A 116 -3.58 -9.91 2.48
CA VAL A 116 -2.96 -9.79 1.16
C VAL A 116 -3.98 -10.22 0.11
N GLY A 117 -4.21 -9.38 -0.89
CA GLY A 117 -5.14 -9.66 -1.97
C GLY A 117 -6.61 -9.49 -1.62
N ARG A 118 -6.91 -8.99 -0.45
CA ARG A 118 -8.28 -8.73 0.03
C ARG A 118 -8.25 -7.83 1.27
N ASP A 119 -9.41 -7.35 1.68
CA ASP A 119 -9.61 -6.79 3.01
C ASP A 119 -10.58 -7.66 3.81
N SER A 120 -10.65 -7.43 5.10
CA SER A 120 -11.49 -8.19 6.02
C SER A 120 -12.92 -7.63 6.08
N SER A 121 -13.76 -8.26 6.88
CA SER A 121 -15.13 -7.78 7.10
C SER A 121 -15.22 -6.40 7.77
N ASP A 122 -14.12 -5.93 8.36
CA ASP A 122 -14.00 -4.58 8.91
C ASP A 122 -12.98 -3.79 8.08
N PRO A 123 -13.39 -3.24 6.93
CA PRO A 123 -12.47 -2.67 5.97
C PRO A 123 -11.81 -1.39 6.45
N VAL A 124 -10.59 -1.14 5.96
CA VAL A 124 -9.86 0.09 6.23
C VAL A 124 -10.59 1.31 5.65
N THR A 125 -11.20 1.14 4.49
CA THR A 125 -11.95 2.21 3.80
C THR A 125 -13.18 1.65 3.10
N ASN A 126 -14.15 2.52 2.85
CA ASN A 126 -15.31 2.21 2.02
C ASN A 126 -15.08 2.60 0.55
N ASP A 127 -13.91 3.07 0.20
CA ASP A 127 -13.59 3.53 -1.16
C ASP A 127 -13.39 2.40 -2.17
N TYR A 128 -13.24 1.17 -1.73
CA TYR A 128 -13.04 0.04 -2.63
C TYR A 128 -14.19 -0.11 -3.63
N ALA A 129 -13.88 -0.47 -4.86
CA ALA A 129 -14.88 -0.85 -5.83
C ALA A 129 -15.31 -2.30 -5.63
N GLY A 130 -16.57 -2.59 -5.92
CA GLY A 130 -17.12 -3.94 -5.80
C GLY A 130 -17.56 -4.30 -4.39
N GLY A 131 -17.73 -5.59 -4.13
CA GLY A 131 -18.21 -6.13 -2.87
C GLY A 131 -17.13 -6.84 -2.06
N ALA A 132 -17.38 -6.99 -0.77
CA ALA A 132 -16.48 -7.70 0.15
C ALA A 132 -16.22 -9.13 -0.36
N PRO A 133 -15.01 -9.64 -0.20
CA PRO A 133 -13.83 -9.06 0.51
C PRO A 133 -12.93 -8.18 -0.36
N TRP A 134 -13.41 -7.62 -1.43
CA TRP A 134 -12.68 -6.74 -2.36
C TRP A 134 -11.40 -7.38 -2.89
N ALA A 135 -11.49 -8.64 -3.24
CA ALA A 135 -10.36 -9.42 -3.73
C ALA A 135 -9.72 -8.77 -4.95
N PHE A 136 -8.38 -8.84 -5.02
CA PHE A 136 -7.65 -8.41 -6.19
C PHE A 136 -7.96 -9.33 -7.37
N THR A 137 -8.42 -8.74 -8.46
CA THR A 137 -8.81 -9.44 -9.68
C THR A 137 -8.17 -8.79 -10.90
N GLY A 138 -8.11 -9.51 -12.01
CA GLY A 138 -7.51 -9.01 -13.24
C GLY A 138 -5.99 -9.11 -13.28
N GLY A 139 -5.40 -9.76 -12.29
CA GLY A 139 -3.97 -10.00 -12.20
C GLY A 139 -3.66 -10.98 -11.10
N THR A 140 -2.37 -11.23 -10.87
CA THR A 140 -1.88 -12.14 -9.85
C THR A 140 -0.91 -11.41 -8.93
N ILE A 141 -1.08 -11.56 -7.63
CA ILE A 141 -0.11 -11.09 -6.64
C ILE A 141 0.86 -12.23 -6.37
N ASN A 142 2.13 -12.01 -6.72
CA ASN A 142 3.17 -13.01 -6.52
C ASN A 142 3.82 -12.86 -5.14
N ARG A 143 3.94 -11.62 -4.65
CA ARG A 143 4.56 -11.34 -3.36
C ARG A 143 4.13 -9.97 -2.85
N VAL A 144 4.03 -9.85 -1.53
CA VAL A 144 3.92 -8.57 -0.83
C VAL A 144 5.03 -8.50 0.22
N ALA A 145 5.75 -7.41 0.25
CA ALA A 145 6.78 -7.14 1.24
C ALA A 145 6.47 -5.86 1.99
N ILE A 146 6.69 -5.87 3.29
CA ILE A 146 6.45 -4.73 4.16
C ILE A 146 7.70 -4.52 4.98
N ASP A 147 8.28 -3.32 4.89
CA ASP A 147 9.41 -2.93 5.71
C ASP A 147 9.04 -1.69 6.52
N VAL A 148 9.13 -1.83 7.83
CA VAL A 148 8.84 -0.76 8.79
C VAL A 148 10.04 -0.48 9.70
N SER A 149 11.20 -1.01 9.36
CA SER A 149 12.40 -0.94 10.22
C SER A 149 12.97 0.47 10.34
N GLY A 150 12.73 1.32 9.36
CA GLY A 150 13.27 2.67 9.34
C GLY A 150 14.72 2.76 8.91
N GLU A 151 15.35 1.65 8.59
CA GLU A 151 16.68 1.62 7.98
C GLU A 151 16.56 1.62 6.46
N PRO A 152 17.60 2.09 5.74
CA PRO A 152 17.62 1.94 4.30
C PRO A 152 17.43 0.48 3.95
N TYR A 153 16.37 0.18 3.26
CA TYR A 153 16.04 -1.18 2.87
C TYR A 153 17.05 -1.66 1.84
N VAL A 154 18.03 -2.44 2.30
CA VAL A 154 18.87 -3.19 1.38
C VAL A 154 18.05 -4.39 0.95
N ASP A 155 17.50 -4.29 -0.19
CA ASP A 155 16.42 -5.13 -0.62
C ASP A 155 16.95 -6.44 -1.20
N LEU A 156 17.23 -7.37 -0.30
CA LEU A 156 17.50 -8.74 -0.70
C LEU A 156 16.34 -9.32 -1.51
N GLU A 157 15.13 -8.84 -1.28
CA GLU A 157 13.96 -9.27 -2.03
C GLU A 157 13.86 -8.59 -3.40
N ARG A 158 14.20 -7.31 -3.51
CA ARG A 158 14.36 -6.64 -4.80
C ARG A 158 15.46 -7.29 -5.61
N GLU A 159 16.57 -7.62 -4.99
CA GLU A 159 17.62 -8.38 -5.63
C GLU A 159 17.12 -9.75 -6.07
N ALA A 160 16.40 -10.46 -5.21
CA ALA A 160 15.83 -11.75 -5.56
C ALA A 160 14.80 -11.65 -6.68
N VAL A 161 13.92 -10.64 -6.64
CA VAL A 161 12.94 -10.38 -7.69
C VAL A 161 13.63 -9.97 -8.98
N ALA A 162 14.63 -9.12 -8.90
CA ALA A 162 15.42 -8.72 -10.07
C ALA A 162 16.18 -9.90 -10.68
N MET A 163 16.67 -10.81 -9.85
CA MET A 163 17.30 -12.05 -10.31
C MET A 163 16.29 -13.00 -10.96
N MET A 164 15.10 -13.16 -10.38
CA MET A 164 14.04 -13.99 -10.96
C MET A 164 13.49 -13.43 -12.26
N SER A 165 13.44 -12.12 -12.42
CA SER A 165 12.96 -11.48 -13.65
C SER A 165 13.99 -11.51 -14.79
N ARG A 166 15.23 -11.90 -14.51
CA ARG A 166 16.29 -12.05 -15.52
C ARG A 166 16.39 -13.48 -16.09
N GLU A 167 15.67 -14.38 -15.49
CA GLU A 167 15.54 -15.74 -15.98
C GLU A 167 14.27 -15.86 -16.84
#